data_d476d3fbbed999d3b69b9f53cb739770
#
_entry.id   d476d3fbbed999d3b69b9f53cb739770
#
_cell.length_a   1.000
_cell.length_b   1.000
_cell.length_c   1.000
_cell.angle_alpha   90.00
_cell.angle_beta   90.00
_cell.angle_gamma   90.00
#
_symmetry.space_group_name_H-M   'P 1'
#
loop_
_entity.id
_entity.type
_entity.pdbx_description
1 polymer ?
#
loop_
_entity_poly.entity_id
_entity_poly.type
_entity_poly.pdbx_seq_one_letter_code
_entity_poly.pdbx_strand_id
1 'polypeptide(L)'
;MKDLMVDFETLGLKEHAVLLSVGACAFDPATGEIGETFYCAIDPRTQHGREIDAGTVLWWMDQDEAARRKITDAVKNADLLPSLALDTPEYDEAFNNAALPINHVAMAFSAYVEQFGDNVRCWSNGAVDHAWLNSMMTYSGFTNPIKFWNQRDYRTIKGMYPDIKMEDYGVAHNALDDAIKQTKHLCAILQRVNKVERLTELVVNGDGETNEALDIAESILRLGV
;
A
#
# COMPACT_ATOMS: atom_id res chain seq x y z
N MET A 1 -2.40 14.71 5.58
CA MET A 1 -3.13 13.45 5.28
C MET A 1 -3.14 12.60 6.54
N LYS A 2 -4.20 11.80 6.76
CA LYS A 2 -4.34 10.96 7.97
C LYS A 2 -4.64 9.49 7.62
N ASP A 3 -4.58 9.16 6.35
CA ASP A 3 -4.80 7.82 5.84
C ASP A 3 -3.56 7.36 5.07
N LEU A 4 -3.17 6.12 5.31
CA LEU A 4 -2.12 5.40 4.58
C LEU A 4 -2.73 4.15 3.97
N MET A 5 -2.31 3.79 2.78
CA MET A 5 -2.49 2.45 2.22
C MET A 5 -1.15 1.74 2.26
N VAL A 6 -1.12 0.50 2.72
CA VAL A 6 0.07 -0.35 2.73
C VAL A 6 -0.20 -1.65 2.00
N ASP A 7 0.80 -2.10 1.25
CA ASP A 7 0.80 -3.38 0.56
C ASP A 7 2.17 -4.06 0.69
N PHE A 8 2.19 -5.39 0.73
CA PHE A 8 3.40 -6.19 0.85
C PHE A 8 3.48 -7.23 -0.26
N GLU A 9 4.69 -7.42 -0.77
CA GLU A 9 5.02 -8.60 -1.56
C GLU A 9 5.80 -9.62 -0.71
N THR A 10 5.46 -10.89 -0.85
CA THR A 10 5.95 -11.93 0.06
C THR A 10 6.22 -13.26 -0.64
N LEU A 11 6.98 -14.14 0.02
CA LEU A 11 7.17 -15.55 -0.39
C LEU A 11 6.28 -16.53 0.40
N GLY A 12 5.13 -16.06 0.91
CA GLY A 12 4.17 -16.93 1.60
C GLY A 12 2.94 -16.17 2.08
N LEU A 13 1.93 -16.90 2.54
CA LEU A 13 0.63 -16.35 2.91
C LEU A 13 0.43 -16.16 4.42
N LYS A 14 1.37 -16.65 5.23
CA LYS A 14 1.31 -16.55 6.70
C LYS A 14 2.03 -15.32 7.23
N GLU A 15 1.73 -14.90 8.44
CA GLU A 15 2.31 -13.71 9.07
C GLU A 15 3.84 -13.72 9.14
N HIS A 16 4.46 -14.91 9.26
CA HIS A 16 5.91 -15.10 9.32
C HIS A 16 6.56 -15.39 7.96
N ALA A 17 5.86 -15.12 6.86
CA ALA A 17 6.43 -15.28 5.53
C ALA A 17 7.62 -14.34 5.31
N VAL A 18 8.58 -14.77 4.49
CA VAL A 18 9.63 -13.89 3.97
C VAL A 18 8.99 -12.76 3.16
N LEU A 19 9.34 -11.53 3.50
CA LEU A 19 8.87 -10.32 2.82
C LEU A 19 9.83 -9.93 1.70
N LEU A 20 9.30 -9.54 0.54
CA LEU A 20 10.08 -9.12 -0.63
C LEU A 20 10.12 -7.60 -0.79
N SER A 21 9.00 -6.93 -0.51
CA SER A 21 8.92 -5.49 -0.53
C SER A 21 7.75 -5.00 0.30
N VAL A 22 7.79 -3.72 0.65
CA VAL A 22 6.68 -2.97 1.22
C VAL A 22 6.51 -1.67 0.46
N GLY A 23 5.26 -1.36 0.12
CA GLY A 23 4.85 -0.11 -0.48
C GLY A 23 3.78 0.56 0.36
N ALA A 24 3.81 1.88 0.45
CA ALA A 24 2.76 2.64 1.10
C ALA A 24 2.59 4.02 0.46
N CYS A 25 1.40 4.57 0.54
CA CYS A 25 1.13 5.95 0.16
C CYS A 25 0.19 6.61 1.15
N ALA A 26 0.48 7.88 1.47
CA ALA A 26 -0.43 8.73 2.21
C ALA A 26 -1.51 9.27 1.27
N PHE A 27 -2.74 9.46 1.75
CA PHE A 27 -3.80 9.98 0.91
C PHE A 27 -4.87 10.73 1.70
N ASP A 28 -5.66 11.51 0.98
CA ASP A 28 -6.88 12.13 1.49
C ASP A 28 -8.09 11.46 0.82
N PRO A 29 -8.90 10.70 1.56
CA PRO A 29 -10.06 10.01 0.99
C PRO A 29 -11.14 10.95 0.45
N ALA A 30 -11.20 12.20 0.92
CA ALA A 30 -12.19 13.18 0.47
C ALA A 30 -11.87 13.74 -0.92
N THR A 31 -10.58 14.02 -1.18
CA THR A 31 -10.12 14.58 -2.46
C THR A 31 -9.59 13.53 -3.44
N GLY A 32 -9.13 12.39 -2.92
CA GLY A 32 -8.40 11.37 -3.69
C GLY A 32 -6.94 11.73 -3.95
N GLU A 33 -6.45 12.83 -3.35
CA GLU A 33 -5.06 13.25 -3.45
C GLU A 33 -4.13 12.21 -2.80
N ILE A 34 -3.07 11.85 -3.53
CA ILE A 34 -2.00 10.98 -3.04
C ILE A 34 -0.81 11.87 -2.67
N GLY A 35 -0.35 11.75 -1.44
CA GLY A 35 0.79 12.49 -0.91
C GLY A 35 2.07 11.68 -0.90
N GLU A 36 2.80 11.78 0.22
CA GLU A 36 4.08 11.10 0.39
C GLU A 36 3.95 9.59 0.19
N THR A 37 4.92 9.02 -0.52
CA THR A 37 4.98 7.59 -0.81
C THR A 37 6.20 6.96 -0.16
N PHE A 38 6.10 5.67 0.10
CA PHE A 38 7.19 4.85 0.63
C PHE A 38 7.30 3.56 -0.18
N TYR A 39 8.51 3.19 -0.56
CA TYR A 39 8.81 1.89 -1.16
C TYR A 39 10.18 1.40 -0.68
N CYS A 40 10.23 0.16 -0.22
CA CYS A 40 11.49 -0.53 0.03
C CYS A 40 11.41 -1.99 -0.43
N ALA A 41 12.40 -2.42 -1.21
CA ALA A 41 12.68 -3.83 -1.39
C ALA A 41 13.40 -4.36 -0.14
N ILE A 42 13.03 -5.56 0.30
CA ILE A 42 13.55 -6.21 1.50
C ILE A 42 14.43 -7.38 1.09
N ASP A 43 15.67 -7.41 1.53
CA ASP A 43 16.56 -8.53 1.21
C ASP A 43 16.08 -9.82 1.90
N PRO A 44 15.61 -10.81 1.13
CA PRO A 44 15.08 -12.06 1.68
C PRO A 44 16.13 -12.86 2.46
N ARG A 45 17.43 -12.66 2.17
CA ARG A 45 18.55 -13.35 2.79
C ARG A 45 18.83 -12.90 4.23
N THR A 46 18.28 -11.74 4.63
CA THR A 46 18.43 -11.18 5.98
C THR A 46 17.34 -11.61 6.96
N GLN A 47 16.39 -12.45 6.51
CA GLN A 47 15.17 -12.78 7.24
C GLN A 47 15.23 -14.21 7.81
N HIS A 48 16.27 -14.50 8.60
CA HIS A 48 16.50 -15.83 9.15
C HIS A 48 15.32 -16.35 10.01
N GLY A 49 14.90 -17.59 9.75
CA GLY A 49 13.81 -18.22 10.47
C GLY A 49 12.40 -17.83 10.01
N ARG A 50 12.26 -16.94 9.00
CA ARG A 50 10.96 -16.69 8.34
C ARG A 50 10.66 -17.78 7.30
N GLU A 51 9.37 -17.95 7.01
CA GLU A 51 8.87 -19.06 6.19
C GLU A 51 8.84 -18.70 4.70
N ILE A 52 9.18 -19.67 3.85
CA ILE A 52 8.97 -19.62 2.41
C ILE A 52 7.96 -20.70 2.03
N ASP A 53 6.91 -20.34 1.33
CA ASP A 53 5.92 -21.26 0.79
C ASP A 53 6.24 -21.62 -0.66
N ALA A 54 6.36 -22.90 -0.94
CA ALA A 54 6.72 -23.38 -2.27
C ALA A 54 5.66 -23.04 -3.34
N GLY A 55 4.37 -23.02 -2.95
CA GLY A 55 3.29 -22.63 -3.86
C GLY A 55 3.41 -21.16 -4.25
N THR A 56 3.73 -20.30 -3.29
CA THR A 56 3.95 -18.86 -3.55
C THR A 56 5.19 -18.63 -4.42
N VAL A 57 6.26 -19.40 -4.22
CA VAL A 57 7.45 -19.31 -5.10
C VAL A 57 7.11 -19.70 -6.53
N LEU A 58 6.39 -20.81 -6.74
CA LEU A 58 5.95 -21.22 -8.07
C LEU A 58 5.04 -20.19 -8.72
N TRP A 59 4.12 -19.61 -7.94
CA TRP A 59 3.27 -18.53 -8.40
C TRP A 59 4.07 -17.29 -8.84
N TRP A 60 5.14 -16.91 -8.10
CA TRP A 60 6.05 -15.84 -8.51
C TRP A 60 6.77 -16.12 -9.81
N MET A 61 7.12 -17.39 -10.09
CA MET A 61 7.79 -17.77 -11.35
C MET A 61 6.89 -17.52 -12.57
N ASP A 62 5.57 -17.56 -12.40
CA ASP A 62 4.56 -17.29 -13.46
C ASP A 62 4.19 -15.81 -13.61
N GLN A 63 4.65 -14.92 -12.68
CA GLN A 63 4.36 -13.50 -12.79
C GLN A 63 5.21 -12.82 -13.87
N ASP A 64 4.76 -11.62 -14.28
CA ASP A 64 5.47 -10.80 -15.27
C ASP A 64 6.93 -10.54 -14.88
N GLU A 65 7.80 -10.50 -15.88
CA GLU A 65 9.23 -10.26 -15.70
C GLU A 65 9.48 -8.92 -14.99
N ALA A 66 8.69 -7.88 -15.26
CA ALA A 66 8.81 -6.56 -14.63
C ALA A 66 8.64 -6.63 -13.10
N ALA A 67 7.62 -7.38 -12.61
CA ALA A 67 7.39 -7.58 -11.18
C ALA A 67 8.57 -8.31 -10.53
N ARG A 68 9.03 -9.41 -11.15
CA ARG A 68 10.16 -10.20 -10.65
C ARG A 68 11.48 -9.43 -10.65
N ARG A 69 11.75 -8.64 -11.70
CA ARG A 69 12.97 -7.83 -11.82
C ARG A 69 13.03 -6.75 -10.75
N LYS A 70 11.93 -6.16 -10.36
CA LYS A 70 11.91 -5.14 -9.31
C LYS A 70 12.59 -5.63 -8.02
N ILE A 71 12.35 -6.90 -7.64
CA ILE A 71 12.97 -7.51 -6.47
C ILE A 71 14.40 -7.99 -6.76
N THR A 72 14.59 -8.73 -7.87
CA THR A 72 15.91 -9.35 -8.16
C THR A 72 16.97 -8.31 -8.45
N ASP A 73 16.63 -7.21 -9.11
CA ASP A 73 17.59 -6.13 -9.40
C ASP A 73 17.91 -5.33 -8.13
N ALA A 74 16.96 -5.15 -7.23
CA ALA A 74 17.22 -4.54 -5.92
C ALA A 74 18.23 -5.38 -5.09
N VAL A 75 18.10 -6.70 -5.11
CA VAL A 75 19.07 -7.61 -4.44
C VAL A 75 20.45 -7.52 -5.10
N LYS A 76 20.54 -7.47 -6.45
CA LYS A 76 21.81 -7.28 -7.16
C LYS A 76 22.45 -5.93 -6.83
N ASN A 77 21.66 -4.87 -6.75
CA ASN A 77 22.16 -3.54 -6.34
C ASN A 77 22.77 -3.59 -4.95
N ALA A 78 22.11 -4.27 -4.00
CA ALA A 78 22.68 -4.48 -2.66
C ALA A 78 24.03 -5.22 -2.70
N ASP A 79 24.18 -6.21 -3.58
CA ASP A 79 25.42 -6.95 -3.76
C ASP A 79 26.55 -6.12 -4.41
N LEU A 80 26.18 -5.08 -5.18
CA LEU A 80 27.15 -4.19 -5.83
C LEU A 80 27.73 -3.13 -4.86
N LEU A 81 26.96 -2.66 -3.87
CA LEU A 81 27.34 -1.57 -2.97
C LEU A 81 28.73 -1.70 -2.37
N PRO A 82 29.19 -2.87 -1.85
CA PRO A 82 30.52 -2.99 -1.27
C PRO A 82 31.67 -2.81 -2.27
N SER A 83 31.41 -2.90 -3.57
CA SER A 83 32.41 -2.76 -4.64
C SER A 83 32.48 -1.37 -5.24
N LEU A 84 31.50 -0.50 -4.94
CA LEU A 84 31.41 0.86 -5.47
C LEU A 84 32.10 1.86 -4.54
N ALA A 85 32.70 2.88 -5.13
CA ALA A 85 33.25 3.99 -4.34
C ALA A 85 32.12 4.85 -3.76
N LEU A 86 32.25 5.23 -2.50
CA LEU A 86 31.32 6.13 -1.84
C LEU A 86 31.28 7.49 -2.55
N ASP A 87 30.15 8.16 -2.47
CA ASP A 87 29.94 9.51 -3.03
C ASP A 87 30.09 9.57 -4.57
N THR A 88 29.81 8.46 -5.26
CA THR A 88 29.75 8.42 -6.74
C THR A 88 28.30 8.28 -7.22
N PRO A 89 27.95 8.78 -8.42
CA PRO A 89 26.62 8.60 -8.99
C PRO A 89 26.19 7.13 -9.08
N GLU A 90 27.13 6.22 -9.37
CA GLU A 90 26.89 4.80 -9.46
C GLU A 90 26.55 4.18 -8.10
N TYR A 91 27.21 4.66 -7.03
CA TYR A 91 26.90 4.25 -5.66
C TYR A 91 25.50 4.75 -5.27
N ASP A 92 25.20 6.01 -5.52
CA ASP A 92 23.91 6.62 -5.17
C ASP A 92 22.77 5.94 -5.92
N GLU A 93 22.94 5.62 -7.21
CA GLU A 93 21.96 4.89 -8.00
C GLU A 93 21.72 3.48 -7.43
N ALA A 94 22.79 2.73 -7.17
CA ALA A 94 22.70 1.39 -6.59
C ALA A 94 22.08 1.43 -5.19
N PHE A 95 22.47 2.38 -4.33
CA PHE A 95 21.97 2.52 -2.97
C PHE A 95 20.48 2.83 -2.93
N ASN A 96 20.01 3.78 -3.74
CA ASN A 96 18.61 4.18 -3.81
C ASN A 96 17.69 3.08 -4.34
N ASN A 97 18.25 2.10 -5.06
CA ASN A 97 17.51 0.97 -5.64
C ASN A 97 17.86 -0.37 -4.99
N ALA A 98 18.64 -0.40 -3.92
CA ALA A 98 19.04 -1.63 -3.26
C ALA A 98 17.94 -2.22 -2.36
N ALA A 99 17.91 -3.55 -2.27
CA ALA A 99 17.17 -4.23 -1.22
C ALA A 99 17.88 -4.03 0.13
N LEU A 100 17.11 -3.66 1.15
CA LEU A 100 17.64 -3.38 2.48
C LEU A 100 17.38 -4.56 3.43
N PRO A 101 18.23 -4.74 4.45
CA PRO A 101 17.93 -5.64 5.57
C PRO A 101 16.59 -5.28 6.22
N ILE A 102 15.82 -6.30 6.63
CA ILE A 102 14.46 -6.15 7.15
C ILE A 102 14.36 -5.16 8.34
N ASN A 103 15.37 -5.12 9.21
CA ASN A 103 15.42 -4.19 10.34
C ASN A 103 15.62 -2.73 9.89
N HIS A 104 16.35 -2.47 8.82
CA HIS A 104 16.49 -1.14 8.24
C HIS A 104 15.19 -0.67 7.59
N VAL A 105 14.48 -1.59 6.91
CA VAL A 105 13.17 -1.28 6.34
C VAL A 105 12.15 -0.97 7.45
N ALA A 106 12.14 -1.75 8.54
CA ALA A 106 11.27 -1.50 9.68
C ALA A 106 11.52 -0.12 10.32
N MET A 107 12.80 0.27 10.47
CA MET A 107 13.19 1.59 10.96
C MET A 107 12.74 2.71 10.01
N ALA A 108 13.01 2.56 8.71
CA ALA A 108 12.61 3.55 7.69
C ALA A 108 11.08 3.69 7.59
N PHE A 109 10.35 2.59 7.68
CA PHE A 109 8.89 2.60 7.68
C PHE A 109 8.33 3.28 8.94
N SER A 110 8.94 3.07 10.13
CA SER A 110 8.56 3.79 11.34
C SER A 110 8.71 5.30 11.17
N ALA A 111 9.86 5.75 10.67
CA ALA A 111 10.12 7.17 10.41
C ALA A 111 9.15 7.76 9.36
N TYR A 112 8.77 6.98 8.34
CA TYR A 112 7.74 7.38 7.38
C TYR A 112 6.38 7.56 8.05
N VAL A 113 5.94 6.65 8.90
CA VAL A 113 4.64 6.72 9.57
C VAL A 113 4.58 7.86 10.59
N GLU A 114 5.68 8.11 11.32
CA GLU A 114 5.76 9.16 12.34
C GLU A 114 5.42 10.57 11.81
N GLN A 115 5.65 10.84 10.51
CA GLN A 115 5.32 12.11 9.87
C GLN A 115 3.82 12.43 9.89
N PHE A 116 2.96 11.41 10.02
CA PHE A 116 1.49 11.55 9.98
C PHE A 116 0.84 11.58 11.37
N GLY A 117 1.65 11.40 12.43
CA GLY A 117 1.21 11.44 13.82
C GLY A 117 0.48 10.18 14.30
N ASP A 118 0.14 10.16 15.59
CA ASP A 118 -0.33 8.95 16.30
C ASP A 118 -1.69 8.40 15.87
N ASN A 119 -2.49 9.20 15.16
CA ASN A 119 -3.86 8.85 14.77
C ASN A 119 -4.00 8.53 13.28
N VAL A 120 -2.90 8.20 12.61
CA VAL A 120 -2.95 7.79 11.21
C VAL A 120 -3.71 6.49 11.06
N ARG A 121 -4.68 6.45 10.14
CA ARG A 121 -5.42 5.24 9.76
C ARG A 121 -4.63 4.52 8.68
N CYS A 122 -4.43 3.22 8.86
CA CYS A 122 -3.71 2.40 7.88
C CYS A 122 -4.63 1.38 7.25
N TRP A 123 -4.78 1.46 5.95
CA TRP A 123 -5.57 0.58 5.11
C TRP A 123 -4.69 -0.48 4.46
N SER A 124 -5.24 -1.66 4.23
CA SER A 124 -4.59 -2.72 3.47
C SER A 124 -5.60 -3.62 2.76
N ASN A 125 -5.15 -4.42 1.80
CA ASN A 125 -6.01 -5.33 1.05
C ASN A 125 -6.27 -6.63 1.84
N GLY A 126 -6.80 -6.50 3.03
CA GLY A 126 -7.11 -7.56 3.97
C GLY A 126 -6.23 -7.53 5.21
N ALA A 127 -6.59 -8.31 6.21
CA ALA A 127 -5.91 -8.31 7.51
C ALA A 127 -4.47 -8.83 7.44
N VAL A 128 -4.09 -9.55 6.38
CA VAL A 128 -2.79 -10.22 6.28
C VAL A 128 -1.63 -9.22 6.15
N ASP A 129 -1.80 -8.11 5.43
CA ASP A 129 -0.75 -7.07 5.32
C ASP A 129 -0.45 -6.44 6.68
N HIS A 130 -1.49 -6.21 7.48
CA HIS A 130 -1.32 -5.75 8.87
C HIS A 130 -0.58 -6.77 9.73
N ALA A 131 -0.81 -8.07 9.51
CA ALA A 131 -0.08 -9.13 10.20
C ALA A 131 1.39 -9.17 9.76
N TRP A 132 1.68 -9.02 8.46
CA TRP A 132 3.05 -8.91 7.95
C TRP A 132 3.76 -7.67 8.48
N LEU A 133 3.10 -6.51 8.51
CA LEU A 133 3.64 -5.30 9.11
C LEU A 133 4.01 -5.52 10.58
N ASN A 134 3.08 -6.06 11.38
CA ASN A 134 3.33 -6.35 12.77
C ASN A 134 4.47 -7.36 12.96
N SER A 135 4.51 -8.39 12.13
CA SER A 135 5.57 -9.41 12.13
C SER A 135 6.93 -8.82 11.75
N MET A 136 7.00 -7.91 10.76
CA MET A 136 8.21 -7.19 10.38
C MET A 136 8.75 -6.36 11.55
N MET A 137 7.89 -5.59 12.20
CA MET A 137 8.26 -4.75 13.34
C MET A 137 8.76 -5.59 14.51
N THR A 138 8.01 -6.62 14.89
CA THR A 138 8.38 -7.51 16.01
C THR A 138 9.69 -8.24 15.75
N TYR A 139 9.87 -8.78 14.54
CA TYR A 139 11.12 -9.45 14.13
C TYR A 139 12.33 -8.52 14.22
N SER A 140 12.13 -7.26 13.89
CA SER A 140 13.18 -6.23 13.89
C SER A 140 13.40 -5.56 15.26
N GLY A 141 12.62 -5.93 16.28
CA GLY A 141 12.73 -5.37 17.63
C GLY A 141 12.06 -4.00 17.78
N PHE A 142 11.20 -3.59 16.84
CA PHE A 142 10.46 -2.33 16.88
C PHE A 142 9.01 -2.54 17.32
N THR A 143 8.43 -1.50 17.90
CA THR A 143 6.98 -1.42 18.11
C THR A 143 6.31 -1.01 16.81
N ASN A 144 5.18 -1.66 16.46
CA ASN A 144 4.40 -1.26 15.29
C ASN A 144 3.88 0.18 15.46
N PRO A 145 4.23 1.11 14.56
CA PRO A 145 3.77 2.49 14.64
C PRO A 145 2.27 2.65 14.40
N ILE A 146 1.64 1.66 13.74
CA ILE A 146 0.20 1.65 13.49
C ILE A 146 -0.53 0.98 14.65
N LYS A 147 -1.34 1.76 15.37
CA LYS A 147 -2.18 1.24 16.45
C LYS A 147 -3.25 0.30 15.89
N PHE A 148 -3.54 -0.83 16.56
CA PHE A 148 -4.46 -1.85 16.06
C PHE A 148 -5.87 -1.27 15.77
N TRP A 149 -6.35 -0.29 16.54
CA TRP A 149 -7.65 0.37 16.33
C TRP A 149 -7.66 1.35 15.15
N ASN A 150 -6.50 1.66 14.58
CA ASN A 150 -6.35 2.49 13.38
C ASN A 150 -6.18 1.64 12.11
N GLN A 151 -6.13 0.32 12.22
CA GLN A 151 -6.10 -0.58 11.07
C GLN A 151 -7.47 -0.60 10.37
N ARG A 152 -7.46 -0.63 9.06
CA ARG A 152 -8.65 -0.64 8.18
C ARG A 152 -8.49 -1.69 7.10
N ASP A 153 -9.59 -2.31 6.72
CA ASP A 153 -9.62 -3.36 5.70
C ASP A 153 -10.30 -2.84 4.43
N TYR A 154 -9.50 -2.55 3.41
CA TYR A 154 -9.97 -2.14 2.10
C TYR A 154 -10.75 -3.25 1.39
N ARG A 155 -10.36 -4.53 1.55
CA ARG A 155 -11.04 -5.66 0.90
C ARG A 155 -12.51 -5.74 1.30
N THR A 156 -12.82 -5.45 2.55
CA THR A 156 -14.20 -5.39 3.04
C THR A 156 -14.98 -4.28 2.32
N ILE A 157 -14.43 -3.08 2.26
CA ILE A 157 -15.07 -1.94 1.58
C ILE A 157 -15.26 -2.24 0.09
N LYS A 158 -14.23 -2.71 -0.60
CA LYS A 158 -14.31 -3.14 -2.00
C LYS A 158 -15.41 -4.19 -2.24
N GLY A 159 -15.56 -5.15 -1.32
CA GLY A 159 -16.59 -6.19 -1.42
C GLY A 159 -18.01 -5.65 -1.26
N MET A 160 -18.22 -4.54 -0.56
CA MET A 160 -19.53 -3.89 -0.40
C MET A 160 -19.96 -3.10 -1.64
N TYR A 161 -19.02 -2.70 -2.50
CA TYR A 161 -19.26 -1.86 -3.70
C TYR A 161 -18.66 -2.50 -4.97
N PRO A 162 -19.12 -3.69 -5.37
CA PRO A 162 -18.52 -4.45 -6.48
C PRO A 162 -18.77 -3.84 -7.87
N ASP A 163 -19.69 -2.90 -7.97
CA ASP A 163 -20.03 -2.13 -9.17
C ASP A 163 -19.00 -1.04 -9.50
N ILE A 164 -18.29 -0.53 -8.51
CA ILE A 164 -17.18 0.41 -8.74
C ILE A 164 -15.95 -0.39 -9.15
N LYS A 165 -15.47 -0.16 -10.36
CA LYS A 165 -14.33 -0.91 -10.92
C LYS A 165 -13.01 -0.25 -10.53
N MET A 166 -12.04 -1.08 -10.24
CA MET A 166 -10.66 -0.64 -10.02
C MET A 166 -9.99 -0.44 -11.37
N GLU A 167 -9.45 0.77 -11.59
CA GLU A 167 -8.68 1.09 -12.79
C GLU A 167 -7.28 0.48 -12.72
N ASP A 168 -6.71 0.15 -13.88
CA ASP A 168 -5.34 -0.32 -13.93
C ASP A 168 -4.35 0.80 -13.65
N TYR A 169 -3.30 0.47 -12.90
CA TYR A 169 -2.24 1.40 -12.53
C TYR A 169 -0.92 0.66 -12.31
N GLY A 170 0.17 1.22 -12.81
CA GLY A 170 1.52 0.74 -12.56
C GLY A 170 1.78 -0.71 -12.96
N VAL A 171 2.73 -1.33 -12.30
CA VAL A 171 3.13 -2.73 -12.50
C VAL A 171 2.45 -3.58 -11.43
N ALA A 172 1.63 -4.54 -11.83
CA ALA A 172 1.02 -5.49 -10.91
C ALA A 172 2.10 -6.23 -10.10
N HIS A 173 1.83 -6.48 -8.82
CA HIS A 173 2.79 -7.09 -7.88
C HIS A 173 4.05 -6.23 -7.63
N ASN A 174 3.90 -4.91 -7.76
CA ASN A 174 4.78 -3.94 -7.15
C ASN A 174 4.05 -3.32 -5.95
N ALA A 175 4.55 -3.52 -4.75
CA ALA A 175 3.87 -3.12 -3.52
C ALA A 175 3.43 -1.64 -3.49
N LEU A 176 4.23 -0.71 -4.06
CA LEU A 176 3.83 0.70 -4.11
C LEU A 176 2.74 0.95 -5.16
N ASP A 177 2.89 0.37 -6.36
CA ASP A 177 1.90 0.53 -7.42
C ASP A 177 0.56 -0.06 -7.00
N ASP A 178 0.57 -1.22 -6.32
CA ASP A 178 -0.63 -1.86 -5.80
C ASP A 178 -1.26 -1.05 -4.65
N ALA A 179 -0.48 -0.48 -3.73
CA ALA A 179 -0.97 0.44 -2.71
C ALA A 179 -1.64 1.69 -3.33
N ILE A 180 -1.05 2.29 -4.37
CA ILE A 180 -1.63 3.44 -5.08
C ILE A 180 -2.91 3.05 -5.82
N LYS A 181 -2.92 1.91 -6.51
CA LYS A 181 -4.08 1.36 -7.21
C LYS A 181 -5.26 1.13 -6.27
N GLN A 182 -5.00 0.52 -5.13
CA GLN A 182 -5.99 0.27 -4.08
C GLN A 182 -6.50 1.58 -3.48
N THR A 183 -5.63 2.55 -3.26
CA THR A 183 -5.99 3.89 -2.76
C THR A 183 -6.94 4.61 -3.71
N LYS A 184 -6.63 4.66 -5.01
CA LYS A 184 -7.50 5.31 -6.00
C LYS A 184 -8.89 4.69 -6.00
N HIS A 185 -8.97 3.36 -5.97
CA HIS A 185 -10.25 2.65 -5.92
C HIS A 185 -11.01 2.91 -4.61
N LEU A 186 -10.33 2.87 -3.45
CA LEU A 186 -10.94 3.20 -2.16
C LEU A 186 -11.49 4.62 -2.14
N CYS A 187 -10.75 5.60 -2.64
CA CYS A 187 -11.18 6.99 -2.72
C CYS A 187 -12.43 7.13 -3.61
N ALA A 188 -12.48 6.45 -4.76
CA ALA A 188 -13.65 6.46 -5.63
C ALA A 188 -14.90 5.92 -4.92
N ILE A 189 -14.75 4.83 -4.14
CA ILE A 189 -15.84 4.27 -3.34
C ILE A 189 -16.31 5.26 -2.27
N LEU A 190 -15.38 5.77 -1.45
CA LEU A 190 -15.71 6.67 -0.33
C LEU A 190 -16.33 7.99 -0.81
N GLN A 191 -15.84 8.56 -1.91
CA GLN A 191 -16.41 9.77 -2.51
C GLN A 191 -17.85 9.53 -3.02
N ARG A 192 -18.11 8.35 -3.62
CA ARG A 192 -19.48 7.99 -4.02
C ARG A 192 -20.40 7.87 -2.81
N VAL A 193 -19.95 7.20 -1.75
CA VAL A 193 -20.73 7.08 -0.50
C VAL A 193 -21.07 8.44 0.07
N ASN A 194 -20.09 9.33 0.24
CA ASN A 194 -20.28 10.68 0.74
C ASN A 194 -21.28 11.48 -0.11
N LYS A 195 -21.22 11.34 -1.45
CA LYS A 195 -22.18 11.99 -2.37
C LYS A 195 -23.59 11.47 -2.19
N VAL A 196 -23.76 10.15 -2.00
CA VAL A 196 -25.07 9.54 -1.75
C VAL A 196 -25.65 10.03 -0.41
N GLU A 197 -24.83 10.06 0.64
CA GLU A 197 -25.23 10.58 1.95
C GLU A 197 -25.68 12.04 1.84
N ARG A 198 -24.88 12.90 1.18
CA ARG A 198 -25.24 14.31 0.98
C ARG A 198 -26.52 14.50 0.19
N LEU A 199 -26.72 13.72 -0.88
CA LEU A 199 -27.97 13.76 -1.64
C LEU A 199 -29.18 13.36 -0.78
N THR A 200 -29.01 12.32 0.05
CA THR A 200 -30.07 11.87 0.96
C THR A 200 -30.44 12.95 1.97
N GLU A 201 -29.46 13.65 2.54
CA GLU A 201 -29.69 14.79 3.44
C GLU A 201 -30.49 15.90 2.76
N LEU A 202 -30.12 16.28 1.54
CA LEU A 202 -30.84 17.32 0.76
C LEU A 202 -32.27 16.90 0.49
N VAL A 203 -32.53 15.66 0.09
CA VAL A 203 -33.88 15.16 -0.17
C VAL A 203 -34.75 15.15 1.10
N VAL A 204 -34.17 14.67 2.23
CA VAL A 204 -34.88 14.60 3.51
C VAL A 204 -35.24 15.99 4.05
N ASN A 205 -34.38 16.99 3.81
CA ASN A 205 -34.61 18.36 4.25
C ASN A 205 -35.53 19.16 3.31
N GLY A 206 -36.01 18.57 2.21
CA GLY A 206 -36.85 19.23 1.22
C GLY A 206 -36.09 20.02 0.15
N ASP A 207 -34.77 19.91 0.12
CA ASP A 207 -33.87 20.61 -0.81
C ASP A 207 -33.50 19.75 -2.04
N GLY A 208 -34.23 18.64 -2.27
CA GLY A 208 -33.91 17.66 -3.32
C GLY A 208 -34.03 18.16 -4.77
N GLU A 209 -34.68 19.31 -4.98
CA GLU A 209 -34.81 19.96 -6.30
C GLU A 209 -33.77 21.09 -6.51
N THR A 210 -32.83 21.25 -5.60
CA THR A 210 -31.80 22.27 -5.73
C THR A 210 -30.77 21.88 -6.81
N ASN A 211 -30.07 22.85 -7.40
CA ASN A 211 -29.00 22.59 -8.35
C ASN A 211 -27.93 21.71 -7.74
N GLU A 212 -27.62 21.86 -6.44
CA GLU A 212 -26.67 21.00 -5.72
C GLU A 212 -27.11 19.53 -5.73
N ALA A 213 -28.38 19.23 -5.45
CA ALA A 213 -28.90 17.88 -5.46
C ALA A 213 -28.85 17.25 -6.87
N LEU A 214 -29.17 18.03 -7.90
CA LEU A 214 -29.10 17.58 -9.30
C LEU A 214 -27.66 17.28 -9.73
N ASP A 215 -26.71 18.16 -9.42
CA ASP A 215 -25.28 17.99 -9.73
C ASP A 215 -24.70 16.75 -9.04
N ILE A 216 -25.07 16.51 -7.78
CA ILE A 216 -24.66 15.32 -7.03
C ILE A 216 -25.24 14.06 -7.67
N ALA A 217 -26.54 14.06 -8.01
CA ALA A 217 -27.21 12.92 -8.63
C ALA A 217 -26.58 12.55 -9.97
N GLU A 218 -26.31 13.53 -10.85
CA GLU A 218 -25.59 13.31 -12.11
C GLU A 218 -24.18 12.75 -11.91
N SER A 219 -23.45 13.27 -10.89
CA SER A 219 -22.12 12.81 -10.55
C SER A 219 -22.10 11.35 -10.08
N ILE A 220 -23.13 10.92 -9.32
CA ILE A 220 -23.28 9.54 -8.87
C ILE A 220 -23.55 8.62 -10.08
N LEU A 221 -24.42 9.05 -10.99
CA LEU A 221 -24.77 8.28 -12.19
C LEU A 221 -23.54 8.09 -13.13
N ARG A 222 -22.67 9.10 -13.25
CA ARG A 222 -21.46 9.01 -14.07
C ARG A 222 -20.40 8.04 -13.51
N LEU A 223 -20.39 7.80 -12.20
CA LEU A 223 -19.47 6.86 -11.55
C LEU A 223 -19.95 5.39 -11.61
N GLY A 224 -21.13 5.14 -12.09
CA GLY A 224 -21.79 3.81 -12.15
C GLY A 224 -21.96 3.21 -13.54
N VAL A 225 -21.31 3.78 -14.58
CA VAL A 225 -21.38 3.28 -15.97
C VAL A 225 -20.04 2.69 -16.37
#